data_fc167eb3b5506c7cb98852aa8f55b9f3
#
_entry.id   fc167eb3b5506c7cb98852aa8f55b9f3
#
_cell.length_a   1.000
_cell.length_b   1.000
_cell.length_c   1.000
_cell.angle_alpha   90.00
_cell.angle_beta   90.00
_cell.angle_gamma   90.00
#
_symmetry.space_group_name_H-M   'P 1'
#
loop_
_entity.id
_entity.type
_entity.pdbx_description
1 polymer ?
#
loop_
_entity_poly.entity_id
_entity_poly.type
_entity_poly.pdbx_seq_one_letter_code
_entity_poly.pdbx_strand_id
1 'polypeptide(L)'
;MPPYLVDDPIVRQELAHYYSTVRRADDAVGEILAALQASGEADNTLVMFLSDHGMPFPFVKTQLYHHSTLTPLIFRWPGIVQENTVDDVHMVSAIDILPTLLDSVGVQIPKGIQGRSLLPLMRGESQDGWDRIFKEYAENSSGERTPMRAIETKRFLYIFNPWSNGKRRMTSATMHMNTYKRMVELAEKDEKIASRLELLTYRVVEELYDVQADPDCLVNLIADPKYQKELTDLRFLMATWMRETQDPALNAFNSRAEPKALAEFMTTQNLGAQRRREWKHAIRDSLRKANTEKVDAPERVEPVPTQP
;
A
#
# COMPACT_ATOMS: atom_id res chain seq x y z
N MET A 1 -14.30 -2.51 -18.49
CA MET A 1 -14.20 -1.49 -17.44
C MET A 1 -14.17 -2.23 -16.10
N PRO A 2 -13.21 -1.97 -15.21
CA PRO A 2 -13.26 -2.55 -13.87
C PRO A 2 -14.56 -2.19 -13.14
N PRO A 3 -15.27 -3.12 -12.50
CA PRO A 3 -16.58 -2.87 -11.88
C PRO A 3 -16.58 -1.83 -10.75
N TYR A 4 -15.44 -1.61 -10.09
CA TYR A 4 -15.31 -0.55 -9.08
C TYR A 4 -15.19 0.87 -9.67
N LEU A 5 -15.01 1.01 -10.99
CA LEU A 5 -15.01 2.28 -11.71
C LEU A 5 -16.35 2.54 -12.40
N VAL A 6 -16.68 3.79 -12.53
CA VAL A 6 -17.87 4.20 -13.29
C VAL A 6 -17.61 4.05 -14.80
N ASP A 7 -18.52 3.44 -15.52
CA ASP A 7 -18.42 3.32 -16.98
C ASP A 7 -18.86 4.60 -17.69
N ASP A 8 -17.91 5.48 -17.97
CA ASP A 8 -18.10 6.79 -18.57
C ASP A 8 -16.95 7.08 -19.55
N PRO A 9 -17.17 7.80 -20.65
CA PRO A 9 -16.12 8.11 -21.63
C PRO A 9 -14.86 8.76 -21.05
N ILE A 10 -15.01 9.68 -20.07
CA ILE A 10 -13.88 10.36 -19.41
C ILE A 10 -13.06 9.36 -18.62
N VAL A 11 -13.73 8.46 -17.89
CA VAL A 11 -13.08 7.40 -17.09
C VAL A 11 -12.37 6.40 -18.00
N ARG A 12 -13.00 6.01 -19.12
CA ARG A 12 -12.38 5.13 -20.13
C ARG A 12 -11.12 5.75 -20.73
N GLN A 13 -11.14 7.05 -21.01
CA GLN A 13 -9.98 7.76 -21.54
C GLN A 13 -8.82 7.81 -20.52
N GLU A 14 -9.12 8.11 -19.25
CA GLU A 14 -8.10 8.14 -18.19
C GLU A 14 -7.49 6.75 -17.98
N LEU A 15 -8.31 5.70 -18.03
CA LEU A 15 -7.85 4.30 -17.99
C LEU A 15 -6.96 3.94 -19.20
N ALA A 16 -7.29 4.41 -20.40
CA ALA A 16 -6.46 4.21 -21.59
C ALA A 16 -5.08 4.89 -21.46
N HIS A 17 -5.03 6.09 -20.87
CA HIS A 17 -3.77 6.77 -20.56
C HIS A 17 -2.94 5.98 -19.54
N TYR A 18 -3.57 5.40 -18.53
CA TYR A 18 -2.92 4.53 -17.57
C TYR A 18 -2.29 3.31 -18.27
N TYR A 19 -3.03 2.59 -19.10
CA TYR A 19 -2.50 1.44 -19.86
C TYR A 19 -1.37 1.84 -20.81
N SER A 20 -1.45 3.02 -21.43
CA SER A 20 -0.35 3.55 -22.25
C SER A 20 0.93 3.79 -21.44
N THR A 21 0.77 4.19 -20.15
CA THR A 21 1.90 4.35 -19.24
C THR A 21 2.48 3.00 -18.81
N VAL A 22 1.62 2.00 -18.55
CA VAL A 22 2.04 0.63 -18.24
C VAL A 22 2.84 0.04 -19.41
N ARG A 23 2.40 0.25 -20.66
CA ARG A 23 3.13 -0.20 -21.84
C ARG A 23 4.54 0.42 -21.92
N ARG A 24 4.67 1.74 -21.67
CA ARG A 24 5.99 2.38 -21.65
C ARG A 24 6.89 1.84 -20.54
N ALA A 25 6.31 1.47 -19.38
CA ALA A 25 7.07 0.81 -18.33
C ALA A 25 7.55 -0.57 -18.77
N ASP A 26 6.71 -1.32 -19.48
CA ASP A 26 7.05 -2.63 -20.05
C ASP A 26 8.19 -2.53 -21.10
N ASP A 27 8.10 -1.55 -22.01
CA ASP A 27 9.17 -1.26 -22.97
C ASP A 27 10.52 -0.98 -22.25
N ALA A 28 10.50 -0.18 -21.18
CA ALA A 28 11.70 0.12 -20.38
C ALA A 28 12.26 -1.12 -19.65
N VAL A 29 11.38 -1.98 -19.15
CA VAL A 29 11.78 -3.28 -18.56
C VAL A 29 12.48 -4.14 -19.62
N GLY A 30 11.96 -4.16 -20.85
CA GLY A 30 12.58 -4.88 -21.98
C GLY A 30 14.00 -4.38 -22.27
N GLU A 31 14.21 -3.05 -22.29
CA GLU A 31 15.53 -2.46 -22.50
C GLU A 31 16.51 -2.82 -21.37
N ILE A 32 16.07 -2.80 -20.11
CA ILE A 32 16.88 -3.18 -18.95
C ILE A 32 17.28 -4.65 -19.02
N LEU A 33 16.35 -5.54 -19.35
CA LEU A 33 16.63 -6.97 -19.50
C LEU A 33 17.58 -7.26 -20.68
N ALA A 34 17.45 -6.53 -21.78
CA ALA A 34 18.38 -6.64 -22.92
C ALA A 34 19.80 -6.17 -22.53
N ALA A 35 19.93 -5.07 -21.79
CA ALA A 35 21.21 -4.60 -21.28
C ALA A 35 21.84 -5.59 -20.29
N LEU A 36 21.05 -6.18 -19.40
CA LEU A 36 21.52 -7.23 -18.49
C LEU A 36 22.01 -8.46 -19.25
N GLN A 37 21.30 -8.88 -20.29
CA GLN A 37 21.74 -10.01 -21.13
C GLN A 37 23.06 -9.68 -21.86
N ALA A 38 23.19 -8.47 -22.40
CA ALA A 38 24.39 -8.03 -23.10
C ALA A 38 25.62 -7.89 -22.18
N SER A 39 25.42 -7.64 -20.87
CA SER A 39 26.49 -7.58 -19.88
C SER A 39 27.12 -8.93 -19.55
N GLY A 40 26.46 -10.04 -19.87
CA GLY A 40 26.88 -11.39 -19.49
C GLY A 40 26.57 -11.79 -18.05
N GLU A 41 25.92 -10.91 -17.26
CA GLU A 41 25.59 -11.14 -15.84
C GLU A 41 24.18 -11.72 -15.62
N ALA A 42 23.43 -12.00 -16.69
CA ALA A 42 22.02 -12.39 -16.61
C ALA A 42 21.80 -13.69 -15.82
N ASP A 43 22.74 -14.62 -15.88
CA ASP A 43 22.61 -15.92 -15.19
C ASP A 43 22.98 -15.83 -13.70
N ASN A 44 23.69 -14.77 -13.30
CA ASN A 44 24.08 -14.53 -11.89
C ASN A 44 23.33 -13.35 -11.27
N THR A 45 22.18 -12.98 -11.82
CA THR A 45 21.39 -11.85 -11.33
C THR A 45 19.99 -12.26 -10.96
N LEU A 46 19.60 -11.98 -9.71
CA LEU A 46 18.21 -12.01 -9.28
C LEU A 46 17.49 -10.77 -9.80
N VAL A 47 16.57 -10.94 -10.72
CA VAL A 47 15.67 -9.90 -11.21
C VAL A 47 14.34 -9.99 -10.48
N MET A 48 13.88 -8.86 -9.92
CA MET A 48 12.58 -8.76 -9.27
C MET A 48 11.78 -7.62 -9.90
N PHE A 49 10.56 -7.90 -10.32
CA PHE A 49 9.60 -6.91 -10.80
C PHE A 49 8.38 -6.89 -9.88
N LEU A 50 7.98 -5.69 -9.44
CA LEU A 50 6.81 -5.49 -8.60
C LEU A 50 6.20 -4.11 -8.83
N SER A 51 4.95 -3.93 -8.37
CA SER A 51 4.35 -2.62 -8.18
C SER A 51 4.17 -2.34 -6.69
N ASP A 52 4.29 -1.07 -6.27
CA ASP A 52 4.14 -0.62 -4.88
C ASP A 52 2.68 -0.63 -4.39
N HIS A 53 1.72 -0.46 -5.31
CA HIS A 53 0.28 -0.51 -5.04
C HIS A 53 -0.50 -0.74 -6.35
N GLY A 54 -1.81 -0.96 -6.24
CA GLY A 54 -2.70 -1.10 -7.39
C GLY A 54 -2.86 0.20 -8.19
N MET A 55 -3.70 0.16 -9.22
CA MET A 55 -3.92 1.29 -10.15
C MET A 55 -4.23 2.60 -9.41
N PRO A 56 -3.79 3.78 -9.92
CA PRO A 56 -4.01 5.08 -9.28
C PRO A 56 -5.45 5.59 -9.47
N PHE A 57 -6.46 4.78 -9.17
CA PHE A 57 -7.88 5.11 -9.31
C PHE A 57 -8.60 5.09 -7.96
N PRO A 58 -9.80 5.73 -7.86
CA PRO A 58 -10.67 5.60 -6.69
C PRO A 58 -10.90 4.12 -6.32
N PHE A 59 -11.01 3.83 -5.02
CA PHE A 59 -11.08 2.49 -4.42
C PHE A 59 -9.82 1.62 -4.53
N VAL A 60 -8.78 2.09 -5.20
CA VAL A 60 -7.52 1.33 -5.34
C VAL A 60 -6.38 2.04 -4.62
N LYS A 61 -5.86 3.16 -5.16
CA LYS A 61 -4.74 3.84 -4.52
C LYS A 61 -5.13 4.46 -3.18
N THR A 62 -4.23 4.35 -2.18
CA THR A 62 -4.40 4.86 -0.80
C THR A 62 -5.55 4.20 -0.03
N GLN A 63 -5.86 2.95 -0.34
CA GLN A 63 -6.88 2.13 0.29
C GLN A 63 -6.31 0.76 0.69
N LEU A 64 -7.12 -0.08 1.37
CA LEU A 64 -6.75 -1.45 1.72
C LEU A 64 -7.68 -2.50 1.09
N TYR A 65 -8.45 -2.13 0.08
CA TYR A 65 -9.26 -3.08 -0.70
C TYR A 65 -8.40 -4.11 -1.41
N HIS A 66 -9.02 -5.15 -1.92
CA HIS A 66 -8.32 -6.23 -2.63
C HIS A 66 -7.42 -5.69 -3.74
N HIS A 67 -7.96 -4.93 -4.68
CA HIS A 67 -7.19 -4.33 -5.79
C HIS A 67 -6.21 -3.23 -5.37
N SER A 68 -6.26 -2.75 -4.13
CA SER A 68 -5.31 -1.75 -3.63
C SER A 68 -3.91 -2.34 -3.43
N THR A 69 -3.84 -3.62 -3.11
CA THR A 69 -2.62 -4.31 -2.69
C THR A 69 -2.32 -5.59 -3.47
N LEU A 70 -3.26 -6.07 -4.27
CA LEU A 70 -3.00 -7.15 -5.23
C LEU A 70 -2.19 -6.58 -6.40
N THR A 71 -0.87 -6.77 -6.33
CA THR A 71 0.09 -6.23 -7.30
C THR A 71 0.96 -7.34 -7.86
N PRO A 72 1.52 -7.19 -9.07
CA PRO A 72 2.47 -8.17 -9.59
C PRO A 72 3.70 -8.27 -8.68
N LEU A 73 4.18 -9.52 -8.51
CA LEU A 73 5.48 -9.83 -7.93
C LEU A 73 6.08 -10.96 -8.74
N ILE A 74 7.12 -10.66 -9.52
CA ILE A 74 7.72 -11.59 -10.47
C ILE A 74 9.21 -11.70 -10.16
N PHE A 75 9.70 -12.92 -10.11
CA PHE A 75 11.12 -13.22 -9.91
C PHE A 75 11.68 -13.98 -11.12
N ARG A 76 12.89 -13.61 -11.52
CA ARG A 76 13.72 -14.37 -12.44
C ARG A 76 15.10 -14.55 -11.83
N TRP A 77 15.50 -15.79 -11.63
CA TRP A 77 16.84 -16.15 -11.17
C TRP A 77 17.20 -17.53 -11.72
N PRO A 78 17.98 -17.60 -12.82
CA PRO A 78 18.31 -18.84 -13.47
C PRO A 78 18.94 -19.85 -12.51
N GLY A 79 18.49 -21.10 -12.57
CA GLY A 79 18.97 -22.18 -11.69
C GLY A 79 18.45 -22.19 -10.26
N ILE A 80 17.74 -21.15 -9.81
CA ILE A 80 17.16 -21.04 -8.47
C ILE A 80 15.63 -20.97 -8.53
N VAL A 81 15.09 -20.04 -9.30
CA VAL A 81 13.63 -19.91 -9.49
C VAL A 81 13.18 -20.88 -10.56
N GLN A 82 12.15 -21.66 -10.26
CA GLN A 82 11.56 -22.58 -11.23
C GLN A 82 10.92 -21.79 -12.38
N GLU A 83 11.30 -22.10 -13.62
CA GLU A 83 10.82 -21.40 -14.81
C GLU A 83 9.34 -21.68 -15.08
N ASN A 84 8.64 -20.68 -15.64
CA ASN A 84 7.25 -20.78 -16.10
C ASN A 84 6.26 -21.25 -15.02
N THR A 85 6.51 -20.90 -13.76
CA THR A 85 5.62 -21.21 -12.65
C THR A 85 4.83 -20.00 -12.22
N VAL A 86 3.60 -20.25 -11.74
CA VAL A 86 2.75 -19.27 -11.08
C VAL A 86 2.37 -19.84 -9.73
N ASP A 87 2.68 -19.10 -8.67
CA ASP A 87 2.23 -19.43 -7.32
C ASP A 87 0.92 -18.67 -7.03
N ASP A 88 -0.18 -19.37 -7.06
CA ASP A 88 -1.52 -18.90 -6.71
C ASP A 88 -2.00 -19.43 -5.35
N VAL A 89 -1.14 -20.17 -4.65
CA VAL A 89 -1.44 -20.80 -3.36
C VAL A 89 -1.00 -19.94 -2.19
N HIS A 90 0.19 -19.35 -2.23
CA HIS A 90 0.76 -18.65 -1.10
C HIS A 90 0.44 -17.15 -1.15
N MET A 91 -0.03 -16.60 -0.03
CA MET A 91 -0.25 -15.15 0.12
C MET A 91 1.03 -14.51 0.65
N VAL A 92 1.70 -13.75 -0.21
CA VAL A 92 2.98 -13.09 0.10
C VAL A 92 2.79 -11.58 0.23
N SER A 93 3.71 -10.93 0.94
CA SER A 93 3.63 -9.50 1.22
C SER A 93 4.96 -8.80 0.92
N ALA A 94 4.93 -7.49 0.67
CA ALA A 94 6.14 -6.71 0.44
C ALA A 94 7.15 -6.76 1.61
N ILE A 95 6.71 -7.05 2.83
CA ILE A 95 7.61 -7.23 3.97
C ILE A 95 8.50 -8.48 3.83
N ASP A 96 8.15 -9.43 2.96
CA ASP A 96 8.90 -10.65 2.68
C ASP A 96 10.09 -10.41 1.74
N ILE A 97 10.14 -9.25 1.08
CA ILE A 97 11.22 -8.91 0.13
C ILE A 97 12.57 -8.79 0.83
N LEU A 98 12.65 -8.03 1.92
CA LEU A 98 13.91 -7.83 2.63
C LEU A 98 14.52 -9.14 3.14
N PRO A 99 13.79 -10.00 3.89
CA PRO A 99 14.33 -11.29 4.31
C PRO A 99 14.71 -12.19 3.12
N THR A 100 13.99 -12.13 2.01
CA THR A 100 14.33 -12.87 0.78
C THR A 100 15.66 -12.41 0.20
N LEU A 101 15.91 -11.10 0.11
CA LEU A 101 17.15 -10.56 -0.40
C LEU A 101 18.34 -10.90 0.52
N LEU A 102 18.16 -10.82 1.84
CA LEU A 102 19.21 -11.20 2.79
C LEU A 102 19.56 -12.68 2.67
N ASP A 103 18.54 -13.54 2.60
CA ASP A 103 18.71 -14.99 2.46
C ASP A 103 19.38 -15.34 1.12
N SER A 104 19.01 -14.65 0.04
CA SER A 104 19.57 -14.89 -1.31
C SER A 104 21.09 -14.65 -1.40
N VAL A 105 21.64 -13.81 -0.52
CA VAL A 105 23.07 -13.52 -0.44
C VAL A 105 23.75 -14.13 0.79
N GLY A 106 23.06 -15.03 1.50
CA GLY A 106 23.58 -15.75 2.67
C GLY A 106 23.80 -14.87 3.90
N VAL A 107 23.12 -13.73 3.99
CA VAL A 107 23.16 -12.83 5.15
C VAL A 107 22.07 -13.23 6.15
N GLN A 108 22.45 -13.33 7.42
CA GLN A 108 21.51 -13.68 8.48
C GLN A 108 20.38 -12.66 8.59
N ILE A 109 19.13 -13.15 8.56
CA ILE A 109 17.94 -12.31 8.73
C ILE A 109 17.90 -11.79 10.19
N PRO A 110 17.87 -10.46 10.42
CA PRO A 110 17.83 -9.88 11.76
C PRO A 110 16.58 -10.32 12.54
N LYS A 111 16.75 -10.52 13.85
CA LYS A 111 15.60 -10.78 14.73
C LYS A 111 14.63 -9.61 14.73
N GLY A 112 13.33 -9.90 14.73
CA GLY A 112 12.26 -8.89 14.77
C GLY A 112 11.74 -8.47 13.39
N ILE A 113 12.32 -8.96 12.29
CA ILE A 113 11.69 -8.85 10.96
C ILE A 113 10.44 -9.74 10.95
N GLN A 114 9.29 -9.17 10.55
CA GLN A 114 8.02 -9.88 10.51
C GLN A 114 7.82 -10.67 9.20
N GLY A 115 8.48 -10.23 8.12
CA GLY A 115 8.48 -10.93 6.84
C GLY A 115 9.32 -12.21 6.87
N ARG A 116 9.09 -13.08 5.89
CA ARG A 116 9.77 -14.37 5.72
C ARG A 116 10.44 -14.46 4.36
N SER A 117 11.51 -15.22 4.24
CA SER A 117 12.15 -15.46 2.95
C SER A 117 11.22 -16.23 2.01
N LEU A 118 11.09 -15.74 0.78
CA LEU A 118 10.39 -16.40 -0.33
C LEU A 118 11.29 -17.42 -1.04
N LEU A 119 12.57 -17.50 -0.68
CA LEU A 119 13.53 -18.34 -1.38
C LEU A 119 13.15 -19.84 -1.41
N PRO A 120 12.59 -20.44 -0.35
CA PRO A 120 12.07 -21.80 -0.43
C PRO A 120 10.91 -21.95 -1.44
N LEU A 121 9.95 -20.99 -1.47
CA LEU A 121 8.85 -21.00 -2.45
C LEU A 121 9.38 -20.88 -3.88
N MET A 122 10.39 -20.03 -4.11
CA MET A 122 11.03 -19.86 -5.41
C MET A 122 11.70 -21.16 -5.91
N ARG A 123 12.13 -22.03 -4.98
CA ARG A 123 12.69 -23.36 -5.27
C ARG A 123 11.62 -24.43 -5.44
N GLY A 124 10.34 -24.08 -5.32
CA GLY A 124 9.23 -25.04 -5.38
C GLY A 124 9.02 -25.83 -4.11
N GLU A 125 9.59 -25.40 -2.97
CA GLU A 125 9.38 -26.04 -1.67
C GLU A 125 8.05 -25.58 -1.07
N SER A 126 7.24 -26.50 -0.55
CA SER A 126 6.01 -26.17 0.16
C SER A 126 6.30 -25.60 1.54
N GLN A 127 5.57 -24.55 1.93
CA GLN A 127 5.65 -23.95 3.26
C GLN A 127 4.26 -23.65 3.82
N ASP A 128 4.08 -23.87 5.12
CA ASP A 128 2.86 -23.53 5.84
C ASP A 128 2.80 -22.05 6.23
N GLY A 129 1.59 -21.57 6.52
CA GLY A 129 1.36 -20.24 7.11
C GLY A 129 1.38 -19.08 6.13
N TRP A 130 1.23 -19.35 4.83
CA TRP A 130 1.05 -18.34 3.78
C TRP A 130 -0.43 -18.22 3.35
N ASP A 131 -1.34 -18.26 4.32
CA ASP A 131 -2.79 -18.30 4.12
C ASP A 131 -3.46 -16.94 4.32
N ARG A 132 -2.69 -15.93 4.75
CA ARG A 132 -3.19 -14.58 5.02
C ARG A 132 -2.09 -13.53 4.94
N ILE A 133 -2.52 -12.28 4.74
CA ILE A 133 -1.67 -11.09 4.84
C ILE A 133 -2.34 -10.04 5.72
N PHE A 134 -1.52 -9.21 6.37
CA PHE A 134 -1.96 -8.01 7.08
C PHE A 134 -1.55 -6.77 6.30
N LYS A 135 -2.39 -5.76 6.32
CA LYS A 135 -2.19 -4.52 5.58
C LYS A 135 -2.41 -3.34 6.51
N GLU A 136 -1.65 -2.29 6.30
CA GLU A 136 -1.83 -1.06 7.03
C GLU A 136 -1.72 0.17 6.12
N TYR A 137 -2.45 1.20 6.48
CA TYR A 137 -2.31 2.54 5.96
C TYR A 137 -2.34 3.53 7.12
N ALA A 138 -1.55 4.58 7.09
CA ALA A 138 -1.45 5.50 8.21
C ALA A 138 -1.84 6.94 7.85
N GLU A 139 -1.23 7.50 6.81
CA GLU A 139 -1.41 8.92 6.45
C GLU A 139 -1.14 9.14 4.96
N ASN A 140 -1.72 10.19 4.40
CA ASN A 140 -1.42 10.62 3.04
C ASN A 140 -0.12 11.45 2.97
N SER A 141 0.29 11.87 1.77
CA SER A 141 1.52 12.64 1.55
C SER A 141 1.53 14.02 2.26
N SER A 142 0.35 14.59 2.55
CA SER A 142 0.23 15.83 3.34
C SER A 142 0.31 15.61 4.85
N GLY A 143 0.40 14.35 5.29
CA GLY A 143 0.45 13.97 6.70
C GLY A 143 -0.91 13.99 7.41
N GLU A 144 -2.00 13.94 6.65
CA GLU A 144 -3.33 13.74 7.23
C GLU A 144 -3.52 12.27 7.61
N ARG A 145 -3.96 12.03 8.85
CA ARG A 145 -4.10 10.69 9.42
C ARG A 145 -5.48 10.11 9.15
N THR A 146 -5.51 9.03 8.41
CA THR A 146 -6.67 8.15 8.23
C THR A 146 -6.23 6.70 8.39
N PRO A 147 -5.77 6.30 9.60
CA PRO A 147 -5.20 4.96 9.80
C PRO A 147 -6.23 3.88 9.52
N MET A 148 -5.80 2.86 8.80
CA MET A 148 -6.58 1.67 8.48
C MET A 148 -5.75 0.43 8.78
N ARG A 149 -6.42 -0.68 9.12
CA ARG A 149 -5.82 -2.01 9.23
C ARG A 149 -6.69 -2.98 8.48
N ALA A 150 -6.08 -3.95 7.83
CA ALA A 150 -6.84 -5.02 7.19
C ALA A 150 -6.13 -6.36 7.36
N ILE A 151 -6.91 -7.42 7.37
CA ILE A 151 -6.48 -8.80 7.18
C ILE A 151 -7.17 -9.33 5.94
N GLU A 152 -6.41 -9.96 5.08
CA GLU A 152 -6.93 -10.66 3.91
C GLU A 152 -6.48 -12.10 3.92
N THR A 153 -7.43 -13.00 3.73
CA THR A 153 -7.25 -14.40 3.43
C THR A 153 -7.57 -14.63 1.96
N LYS A 154 -7.40 -15.85 1.45
CA LYS A 154 -7.78 -16.18 0.07
C LYS A 154 -9.23 -15.86 -0.29
N ARG A 155 -10.12 -15.81 0.70
CA ARG A 155 -11.54 -15.59 0.47
C ARG A 155 -12.07 -14.30 1.05
N PHE A 156 -11.62 -13.91 2.23
CA PHE A 156 -12.21 -12.78 2.95
C PHE A 156 -11.21 -11.67 3.18
N LEU A 157 -11.68 -10.43 3.01
CA LEU A 157 -11.01 -9.22 3.39
C LEU A 157 -11.80 -8.52 4.50
N TYR A 158 -11.18 -8.31 5.65
CA TYR A 158 -11.73 -7.49 6.72
C TYR A 158 -10.90 -6.22 6.88
N ILE A 159 -11.58 -5.06 6.97
CA ILE A 159 -10.94 -3.73 7.11
C ILE A 159 -11.48 -3.04 8.36
N PHE A 160 -10.59 -2.46 9.14
CA PHE A 160 -10.90 -1.60 10.30
C PHE A 160 -10.44 -0.17 10.04
N ASN A 161 -11.37 0.80 10.16
CA ASN A 161 -11.19 2.22 9.89
C ASN A 161 -11.49 3.03 11.16
N PRO A 162 -10.60 3.10 12.16
CA PRO A 162 -10.87 3.80 13.43
C PRO A 162 -11.14 5.30 13.28
N TRP A 163 -10.80 5.90 12.17
CA TRP A 163 -11.02 7.32 11.86
C TRP A 163 -12.43 7.62 11.36
N SER A 164 -13.16 6.62 10.86
CA SER A 164 -14.50 6.80 10.30
C SER A 164 -15.51 7.12 11.41
N ASN A 165 -16.21 8.22 11.25
CA ASN A 165 -17.24 8.70 12.18
C ASN A 165 -18.46 9.34 11.48
N GLY A 166 -18.61 9.09 10.17
CA GLY A 166 -19.67 9.66 9.33
C GLY A 166 -19.53 11.14 9.00
N LYS A 167 -18.50 11.83 9.52
CA LYS A 167 -18.26 13.27 9.30
C LYS A 167 -16.87 13.56 8.73
N ARG A 168 -15.86 12.82 9.18
CA ARG A 168 -14.50 12.97 8.71
C ARG A 168 -14.40 12.46 7.28
N ARG A 169 -13.83 13.27 6.40
CA ARG A 169 -13.60 12.90 5.00
C ARG A 169 -12.21 12.30 4.86
N MET A 170 -12.12 11.22 4.12
CA MET A 170 -10.84 10.70 3.67
C MET A 170 -10.35 11.56 2.50
N THR A 171 -9.10 12.01 2.56
CA THR A 171 -8.43 12.63 1.41
C THR A 171 -7.43 11.64 0.82
N SER A 172 -7.53 11.40 -0.47
CA SER A 172 -6.65 10.50 -1.20
C SER A 172 -6.04 11.18 -2.42
N ALA A 173 -4.92 10.65 -2.90
CA ALA A 173 -4.25 11.15 -4.09
C ALA A 173 -5.14 11.10 -5.34
N THR A 174 -6.13 10.23 -5.37
CA THR A 174 -7.03 10.04 -6.52
C THR A 174 -8.12 11.11 -6.66
N MET A 175 -8.34 11.96 -5.63
CA MET A 175 -9.38 13.00 -5.67
C MET A 175 -9.10 14.13 -6.68
N HIS A 176 -7.86 14.23 -7.16
CA HIS A 176 -7.50 15.20 -8.21
C HIS A 176 -7.69 14.66 -9.63
N MET A 177 -7.95 13.36 -9.78
CA MET A 177 -8.12 12.68 -11.05
C MET A 177 -9.47 12.95 -11.70
N ASN A 178 -9.53 12.84 -13.01
CA ASN A 178 -10.78 13.07 -13.76
C ASN A 178 -11.84 12.03 -13.43
N THR A 179 -11.45 10.78 -13.19
CA THR A 179 -12.34 9.71 -12.71
C THR A 179 -13.07 10.10 -11.43
N TYR A 180 -12.37 10.62 -10.42
CA TYR A 180 -13.02 11.06 -9.18
C TYR A 180 -13.98 12.24 -9.41
N LYS A 181 -13.53 13.27 -10.15
CA LYS A 181 -14.36 14.42 -10.50
C LYS A 181 -15.63 14.00 -11.23
N ARG A 182 -15.48 13.06 -12.16
CA ARG A 182 -16.63 12.52 -12.91
C ARG A 182 -17.58 11.73 -12.03
N MET A 183 -17.06 10.95 -11.07
CA MET A 183 -17.92 10.29 -10.06
C MET A 183 -18.74 11.30 -9.26
N VAL A 184 -18.14 12.44 -8.85
CA VAL A 184 -18.85 13.50 -8.12
C VAL A 184 -20.00 14.06 -8.97
N GLU A 185 -19.77 14.38 -10.25
CA GLU A 185 -20.80 14.89 -11.15
C GLU A 185 -21.95 13.89 -11.39
N LEU A 186 -21.60 12.61 -11.55
CA LEU A 186 -22.60 11.56 -11.82
C LEU A 186 -23.40 11.19 -10.57
N ALA A 187 -22.82 11.32 -9.38
CA ALA A 187 -23.47 11.05 -8.10
C ALA A 187 -24.72 11.95 -7.87
N GLU A 188 -24.80 13.12 -8.54
CA GLU A 188 -25.98 13.99 -8.47
C GLU A 188 -27.22 13.35 -9.13
N LYS A 189 -27.03 12.34 -9.99
CA LYS A 189 -28.08 11.76 -10.84
C LYS A 189 -28.22 10.26 -10.71
N ASP A 190 -27.28 9.60 -10.04
CA ASP A 190 -27.24 8.15 -9.88
C ASP A 190 -26.95 7.78 -8.42
N GLU A 191 -27.97 7.21 -7.75
CA GLU A 191 -27.89 6.82 -6.33
C GLU A 191 -26.84 5.75 -6.05
N LYS A 192 -26.53 4.85 -7.01
CA LYS A 192 -25.49 3.84 -6.83
C LYS A 192 -24.11 4.51 -6.81
N ILE A 193 -23.87 5.45 -7.72
CA ILE A 193 -22.62 6.22 -7.74
C ILE A 193 -22.52 7.09 -6.50
N ALA A 194 -23.62 7.73 -6.07
CA ALA A 194 -23.67 8.52 -4.84
C ALA A 194 -23.29 7.67 -3.60
N SER A 195 -23.87 6.49 -3.45
CA SER A 195 -23.56 5.57 -2.34
C SER A 195 -22.10 5.11 -2.37
N ARG A 196 -21.53 4.85 -3.55
CA ARG A 196 -20.12 4.49 -3.71
C ARG A 196 -19.20 5.67 -3.36
N LEU A 197 -19.55 6.88 -3.79
CA LEU A 197 -18.79 8.09 -3.46
C LEU A 197 -18.83 8.40 -1.95
N GLU A 198 -19.99 8.21 -1.32
CA GLU A 198 -20.15 8.33 0.13
C GLU A 198 -19.27 7.34 0.88
N LEU A 199 -19.29 6.05 0.49
CA LEU A 199 -18.41 5.04 1.05
C LEU A 199 -16.93 5.41 0.86
N LEU A 200 -16.53 5.84 -0.32
CA LEU A 200 -15.14 6.27 -0.59
C LEU A 200 -14.72 7.44 0.31
N THR A 201 -15.64 8.36 0.57
CA THR A 201 -15.38 9.61 1.29
C THR A 201 -15.38 9.45 2.81
N TYR A 202 -16.35 8.74 3.36
CA TYR A 202 -16.57 8.70 4.81
C TYR A 202 -16.25 7.34 5.41
N ARG A 203 -16.25 6.27 4.62
CA ARG A 203 -16.07 4.89 5.04
C ARG A 203 -17.07 4.49 6.14
N VAL A 204 -16.89 3.29 6.64
CA VAL A 204 -17.52 2.80 7.87
C VAL A 204 -16.43 2.21 8.77
N VAL A 205 -16.70 2.06 10.06
CA VAL A 205 -15.69 1.62 11.03
C VAL A 205 -15.14 0.24 10.69
N GLU A 206 -16.00 -0.66 10.23
CA GLU A 206 -15.62 -2.02 9.88
C GLU A 206 -16.23 -2.42 8.53
N GLU A 207 -15.45 -3.13 7.73
CA GLU A 207 -15.89 -3.65 6.44
C GLU A 207 -15.48 -5.11 6.30
N LEU A 208 -16.34 -5.92 5.68
CA LEU A 208 -16.06 -7.32 5.35
C LEU A 208 -16.46 -7.61 3.90
N TYR A 209 -15.59 -8.26 3.15
CA TYR A 209 -15.82 -8.62 1.74
C TYR A 209 -15.43 -10.08 1.49
N ASP A 210 -16.20 -10.78 0.66
CA ASP A 210 -15.84 -12.08 0.08
C ASP A 210 -15.12 -11.80 -1.25
N VAL A 211 -13.80 -11.71 -1.23
CA VAL A 211 -13.00 -11.32 -2.41
C VAL A 211 -12.94 -12.39 -3.49
N GLN A 212 -13.40 -13.61 -3.23
CA GLN A 212 -13.59 -14.62 -4.29
C GLN A 212 -14.87 -14.37 -5.08
N ALA A 213 -15.96 -14.00 -4.40
CA ALA A 213 -17.24 -13.73 -5.04
C ALA A 213 -17.35 -12.27 -5.52
N ASP A 214 -16.71 -11.33 -4.82
CA ASP A 214 -16.74 -9.88 -5.05
C ASP A 214 -15.31 -9.30 -4.93
N PRO A 215 -14.40 -9.57 -5.87
CA PRO A 215 -13.03 -9.05 -5.83
C PRO A 215 -12.97 -7.53 -5.91
N ASP A 216 -14.02 -6.88 -6.40
CA ASP A 216 -14.14 -5.43 -6.50
C ASP A 216 -14.63 -4.75 -5.21
N CYS A 217 -14.92 -5.55 -4.17
CA CYS A 217 -15.38 -5.06 -2.87
C CYS A 217 -16.58 -4.10 -2.98
N LEU A 218 -17.60 -4.52 -3.74
CA LEU A 218 -18.80 -3.71 -3.98
C LEU A 218 -19.85 -3.87 -2.87
N VAL A 219 -19.88 -5.03 -2.21
CA VAL A 219 -20.90 -5.38 -1.21
C VAL A 219 -20.25 -5.63 0.14
N ASN A 220 -20.47 -4.70 1.08
CA ASN A 220 -20.00 -4.86 2.46
C ASN A 220 -20.89 -5.85 3.23
N LEU A 221 -20.30 -6.98 3.64
CA LEU A 221 -20.97 -8.10 4.31
C LEU A 221 -20.96 -7.98 5.85
N ILE A 222 -20.49 -6.86 6.41
CA ILE A 222 -20.25 -6.70 7.85
C ILE A 222 -21.49 -6.97 8.71
N ALA A 223 -22.67 -6.66 8.18
CA ALA A 223 -23.96 -6.85 8.86
C ALA A 223 -24.69 -8.15 8.48
N ASP A 224 -24.15 -8.94 7.53
CA ASP A 224 -24.81 -10.18 7.09
C ASP A 224 -24.62 -11.30 8.13
N PRO A 225 -25.71 -11.85 8.70
CA PRO A 225 -25.65 -12.92 9.70
C PRO A 225 -24.92 -14.19 9.21
N LYS A 226 -24.88 -14.43 7.89
CA LYS A 226 -24.24 -15.62 7.31
C LYS A 226 -22.73 -15.65 7.54
N TYR A 227 -22.09 -14.49 7.69
CA TYR A 227 -20.63 -14.35 7.77
C TYR A 227 -20.14 -13.99 9.18
N GLN A 228 -20.97 -14.12 10.22
CA GLN A 228 -20.61 -13.73 11.59
C GLN A 228 -19.50 -14.61 12.19
N LYS A 229 -19.42 -15.88 11.76
CA LYS A 229 -18.34 -16.77 12.18
C LYS A 229 -17.01 -16.29 11.59
N GLU A 230 -16.95 -16.09 10.28
CA GLU A 230 -15.76 -15.61 9.55
C GLU A 230 -15.31 -14.25 10.08
N LEU A 231 -16.25 -13.35 10.32
CA LEU A 231 -15.98 -12.04 10.92
C LEU A 231 -15.33 -12.18 12.31
N THR A 232 -15.84 -13.09 13.13
CA THR A 232 -15.29 -13.35 14.47
C THR A 232 -13.87 -13.89 14.38
N ASP A 233 -13.63 -14.84 13.49
CA ASP A 233 -12.31 -15.45 13.27
C ASP A 233 -11.30 -14.40 12.75
N LEU A 234 -11.68 -13.56 11.80
CA LEU A 234 -10.83 -12.49 11.25
C LEU A 234 -10.51 -11.41 12.30
N ARG A 235 -11.50 -11.04 13.12
CA ARG A 235 -11.29 -10.11 14.24
C ARG A 235 -10.32 -10.67 15.28
N PHE A 236 -10.41 -11.96 15.58
CA PHE A 236 -9.48 -12.64 16.48
C PHE A 236 -8.05 -12.62 15.93
N LEU A 237 -7.87 -12.99 14.66
CA LEU A 237 -6.57 -12.96 13.98
C LEU A 237 -5.98 -11.55 13.94
N MET A 238 -6.80 -10.54 13.64
CA MET A 238 -6.39 -9.13 13.62
C MET A 238 -5.93 -8.67 15.02
N ALA A 239 -6.69 -8.97 16.08
CA ALA A 239 -6.32 -8.61 17.45
C ALA A 239 -5.02 -9.30 17.89
N THR A 240 -4.82 -10.54 17.47
CA THR A 240 -3.61 -11.31 17.76
C THR A 240 -2.40 -10.66 17.10
N TRP A 241 -2.47 -10.40 15.79
CA TRP A 241 -1.41 -9.71 15.05
C TRP A 241 -1.11 -8.32 15.64
N MET A 242 -2.14 -7.51 15.95
CA MET A 242 -1.93 -6.20 16.56
C MET A 242 -1.23 -6.28 17.92
N ARG A 243 -1.48 -7.34 18.70
CA ARG A 243 -0.84 -7.56 19.99
C ARG A 243 0.64 -7.95 19.81
N GLU A 244 0.92 -8.87 18.91
CA GLU A 244 2.28 -9.36 18.60
C GLU A 244 3.15 -8.25 18.03
N THR A 245 2.58 -7.37 17.21
CA THR A 245 3.29 -6.24 16.58
C THR A 245 3.28 -4.98 17.44
N GLN A 246 2.63 -4.99 18.62
CA GLN A 246 2.45 -3.82 19.48
C GLN A 246 1.78 -2.65 18.73
N ASP A 247 0.81 -2.96 17.86
CA ASP A 247 0.12 -1.96 17.06
C ASP A 247 -0.61 -0.94 17.96
N PRO A 248 -0.36 0.36 17.79
CA PRO A 248 -0.99 1.40 18.60
C PRO A 248 -2.52 1.47 18.44
N ALA A 249 -3.09 0.85 17.42
CA ALA A 249 -4.53 0.80 17.20
C ALA A 249 -5.23 -0.33 17.97
N LEU A 250 -4.51 -1.23 18.66
CA LEU A 250 -5.08 -2.40 19.35
C LEU A 250 -6.20 -2.03 20.33
N ASN A 251 -6.00 -1.01 21.16
CA ASN A 251 -7.01 -0.60 22.14
C ASN A 251 -8.27 -0.05 21.44
N ALA A 252 -8.09 0.77 20.39
CA ALA A 252 -9.20 1.26 19.57
C ALA A 252 -9.92 0.11 18.86
N PHE A 253 -9.19 -0.90 18.41
CA PHE A 253 -9.76 -2.09 17.79
C PHE A 253 -10.61 -2.92 18.78
N ASN A 254 -10.12 -3.11 19.99
CA ASN A 254 -10.87 -3.83 21.04
C ASN A 254 -12.15 -3.09 21.47
N SER A 255 -12.13 -1.75 21.41
CA SER A 255 -13.27 -0.87 21.71
C SER A 255 -13.93 -0.29 20.45
N ARG A 256 -13.85 -0.99 19.31
CA ARG A 256 -14.31 -0.49 17.99
C ARG A 256 -15.79 -0.13 17.91
N ALA A 257 -16.61 -0.67 18.80
CA ALA A 257 -18.02 -0.31 18.92
C ALA A 257 -18.27 0.99 19.71
N GLU A 258 -17.23 1.55 20.33
CA GLU A 258 -17.32 2.73 21.19
C GLU A 258 -16.80 3.98 20.47
N PRO A 259 -17.67 4.88 19.98
CA PRO A 259 -17.23 6.08 19.26
C PRO A 259 -16.25 6.96 20.03
N LYS A 260 -16.37 6.99 21.37
CA LYS A 260 -15.47 7.78 22.24
C LYS A 260 -14.04 7.23 22.20
N ALA A 261 -13.87 5.92 22.30
CA ALA A 261 -12.54 5.28 22.22
C ALA A 261 -11.84 5.53 20.88
N LEU A 262 -12.62 5.46 19.78
CA LEU A 262 -12.11 5.78 18.45
C LEU A 262 -11.69 7.27 18.33
N ALA A 263 -12.48 8.19 18.90
CA ALA A 263 -12.17 9.61 18.89
C ALA A 263 -10.91 9.93 19.70
N GLU A 264 -10.70 9.30 20.86
CA GLU A 264 -9.49 9.44 21.69
C GLU A 264 -8.25 8.92 20.94
N PHE A 265 -8.35 7.75 20.31
CA PHE A 265 -7.29 7.23 19.45
C PHE A 265 -6.93 8.22 18.34
N MET A 266 -7.92 8.75 17.63
CA MET A 266 -7.71 9.71 16.54
C MET A 266 -7.10 11.04 17.02
N THR A 267 -7.46 11.49 18.21
CA THR A 267 -6.85 12.66 18.83
C THR A 267 -5.33 12.45 19.00
N THR A 268 -4.93 11.32 19.55
CA THR A 268 -3.52 10.93 19.69
C THR A 268 -2.80 10.86 18.35
N GLN A 269 -3.43 10.25 17.33
CA GLN A 269 -2.88 10.15 15.98
C GLN A 269 -2.64 11.54 15.36
N ASN A 270 -3.60 12.45 15.49
CA ASN A 270 -3.51 13.81 14.93
C ASN A 270 -2.41 14.64 15.63
N LEU A 271 -2.29 14.56 16.95
CA LEU A 271 -1.21 15.21 17.69
C LEU A 271 0.18 14.70 17.24
N GLY A 272 0.33 13.39 17.07
CA GLY A 272 1.56 12.81 16.54
C GLY A 272 1.88 13.30 15.12
N ALA A 273 0.88 13.41 14.24
CA ALA A 273 1.05 13.94 12.90
C ALA A 273 1.45 15.43 12.90
N GLN A 274 0.83 16.22 13.77
CA GLN A 274 1.18 17.63 13.91
C GLN A 274 2.65 17.80 14.33
N ARG A 275 3.10 17.10 15.36
CA ARG A 275 4.50 17.13 15.82
C ARG A 275 5.49 16.74 14.71
N ARG A 276 5.16 15.72 13.88
CA ARG A 276 6.02 15.33 12.75
C ARG A 276 6.08 16.43 11.68
N ARG A 277 4.97 17.10 11.38
CA ARG A 277 4.95 18.24 10.44
C ARG A 277 5.81 19.39 10.93
N GLU A 278 5.65 19.78 12.18
CA GLU A 278 6.45 20.83 12.84
C GLU A 278 7.95 20.49 12.77
N TRP A 279 8.32 19.27 13.10
CA TRP A 279 9.70 18.79 13.01
C TRP A 279 10.25 18.83 11.57
N LYS A 280 9.49 18.35 10.57
CA LYS A 280 9.88 18.42 9.16
C LYS A 280 10.06 19.86 8.69
N HIS A 281 9.20 20.78 9.12
CA HIS A 281 9.35 22.21 8.81
C HIS A 281 10.62 22.79 9.42
N ALA A 282 10.88 22.52 10.69
CA ALA A 282 12.09 22.99 11.38
C ALA A 282 13.38 22.50 10.71
N ILE A 283 13.45 21.22 10.33
CA ILE A 283 14.60 20.68 9.57
C ILE A 283 14.76 21.38 8.22
N ARG A 284 13.67 21.52 7.46
CA ARG A 284 13.72 22.18 6.15
C ARG A 284 14.21 23.63 6.25
N ASP A 285 13.76 24.36 7.26
CA ASP A 285 14.16 25.74 7.50
C ASP A 285 15.63 25.82 7.93
N SER A 286 16.09 24.89 8.75
CA SER A 286 17.50 24.75 9.12
C SER A 286 18.41 24.48 7.90
N LEU A 287 18.00 23.54 7.04
CA LEU A 287 18.74 23.23 5.80
C LEU A 287 18.75 24.40 4.82
N ARG A 288 17.67 25.16 4.71
CA ARG A 288 17.63 26.38 3.89
C ARG A 288 18.61 27.43 4.40
N LYS A 289 18.62 27.68 5.71
CA LYS A 289 19.57 28.62 6.33
C LYS A 289 21.03 28.21 6.09
N ALA A 290 21.35 26.93 6.33
CA ALA A 290 22.69 26.40 6.08
C ALA A 290 23.14 26.50 4.61
N ASN A 291 22.22 26.36 3.65
CA ASN A 291 22.53 26.54 2.24
C ASN A 291 22.71 28.02 1.87
N THR A 292 21.95 28.95 2.46
CA THR A 292 22.13 30.39 2.25
C THR A 292 23.48 30.85 2.78
N GLU A 293 23.88 30.41 3.99
CA GLU A 293 25.18 30.71 4.58
C GLU A 293 26.37 30.16 3.74
N LYS A 294 26.19 29.02 3.04
CA LYS A 294 27.22 28.48 2.13
C LYS A 294 27.35 29.27 0.84
N VAL A 295 26.27 29.87 0.36
CA VAL A 295 26.30 30.70 -0.87
C VAL A 295 26.93 32.06 -0.59
N ASP A 296 26.74 32.59 0.63
CA ASP A 296 27.29 33.89 1.04
C ASP A 296 28.73 33.80 1.59
N ALA A 297 29.31 32.62 1.71
CA ALA A 297 30.69 32.46 2.12
C ALA A 297 31.64 32.88 0.96
N PRO A 298 32.52 33.87 1.16
CA PRO A 298 33.44 34.33 0.13
C PRO A 298 34.34 33.17 -0.32
N GLU A 299 34.44 32.97 -1.65
CA GLU A 299 35.41 32.04 -2.25
C GLU A 299 36.78 32.29 -1.64
N ARG A 300 37.36 31.32 -0.95
CA ARG A 300 38.76 31.39 -0.55
C ARG A 300 39.60 31.29 -1.83
N VAL A 301 40.02 32.46 -2.30
CA VAL A 301 41.05 32.51 -3.36
C VAL A 301 42.34 32.02 -2.72
N GLU A 302 42.77 30.83 -3.02
CA GLU A 302 44.09 30.36 -2.65
C GLU A 302 45.13 31.20 -3.40
N PRO A 303 46.14 31.75 -2.70
CA PRO A 303 47.16 32.51 -3.35
C PRO A 303 47.99 31.61 -4.29
N VAL A 304 48.06 32.01 -5.55
CA VAL A 304 48.93 31.36 -6.57
C VAL A 304 50.35 31.35 -6.04
N PRO A 305 51.06 30.20 -5.92
CA PRO A 305 52.45 30.18 -5.51
C PRO A 305 53.27 30.87 -6.57
N THR A 306 53.95 31.96 -6.20
CA THR A 306 55.02 32.60 -6.98
C THR A 306 56.20 31.63 -7.01
N GLN A 307 56.49 31.06 -8.14
CA GLN A 307 57.75 30.34 -8.36
C GLN A 307 58.94 31.35 -8.44
N PRO A 308 60.11 30.94 -7.93
CA PRO A 308 61.32 31.75 -7.96
C PRO A 308 61.95 31.88 -9.34
#